data_cd1689c97a75618751705e355c77fe8b
#
_entry.id   cd1689c97a75618751705e355c77fe8b
#
_cell.length_a   1.000
_cell.length_b   1.000
_cell.length_c   1.000
_cell.angle_alpha   90.00
_cell.angle_beta   90.00
_cell.angle_gamma   90.00
#
_symmetry.space_group_name_H-M   'P 1'
#
loop_
_entity.id
_entity.type
_entity.pdbx_description
1 polymer ?
#
loop_
_entity_poly.entity_id
_entity_poly.type
_entity_poly.pdbx_seq_one_letter_code
_entity_poly.pdbx_strand_id
1 'polypeptide(L)'
;MRKTMLSLMVLAVMTASAQYKSQVWSPDNGDGTYNNPVINADYSDPDVCVGPSGEDYYMTASSFQCTPGLPILHSRDLVNWEIVGYALKSLYEGDCKLTEHFSQVQHGNGVWAPSIRYHQGEYYIYWGDPDHGVYMVKTKDPAGEWEKPVCVIRGKGYIDTTPTSTT
;
A
#
# COMPACT_ATOMS: atom_id res chain seq x y z
N MET A 1 58.92 19.25 20.22
CA MET A 1 57.79 19.22 19.27
C MET A 1 56.89 18.06 19.67
N ARG A 2 55.76 18.35 20.37
CA ARG A 2 54.76 17.36 20.78
C ARG A 2 53.69 17.28 19.69
N LYS A 3 53.56 16.14 19.02
CA LYS A 3 52.46 15.89 18.08
C LYS A 3 51.27 15.41 18.89
N THR A 4 50.24 16.24 19.02
CA THR A 4 48.92 15.89 19.53
C THR A 4 48.15 15.16 18.43
N MET A 5 47.92 13.88 18.60
CA MET A 5 46.96 13.10 17.79
C MET A 5 45.55 13.43 18.27
N LEU A 6 44.76 14.04 17.40
CA LEU A 6 43.35 14.28 17.62
C LEU A 6 42.61 13.01 17.17
N SER A 7 42.13 12.21 18.11
CA SER A 7 41.25 11.07 17.81
C SER A 7 39.84 11.59 17.56
N LEU A 8 39.38 11.47 16.31
CA LEU A 8 38.02 11.73 15.92
C LEU A 8 37.14 10.53 16.29
N MET A 9 36.37 10.66 17.37
CA MET A 9 35.40 9.65 17.80
C MET A 9 34.11 9.88 16.98
N VAL A 10 33.88 9.04 15.97
CA VAL A 10 32.63 9.03 15.21
C VAL A 10 31.56 8.36 16.06
N LEU A 11 30.66 9.14 16.62
CA LEU A 11 29.49 8.65 17.33
C LEU A 11 28.46 8.19 16.28
N ALA A 12 28.36 6.90 16.03
CA ALA A 12 27.27 6.32 15.25
C ALA A 12 25.98 6.44 16.07
N VAL A 13 25.13 7.40 15.75
CA VAL A 13 23.78 7.46 16.29
C VAL A 13 22.97 6.36 15.62
N MET A 14 22.84 5.22 16.28
CA MET A 14 21.83 4.24 15.91
C MET A 14 20.45 4.79 16.30
N THR A 15 19.70 5.30 15.33
CA THR A 15 18.28 5.57 15.52
C THR A 15 17.58 4.21 15.59
N ALA A 16 17.42 3.66 16.78
CA ALA A 16 16.46 2.62 17.02
C ALA A 16 15.08 3.26 16.85
N SER A 17 14.41 3.03 15.71
CA SER A 17 13.00 3.29 15.61
C SER A 17 12.30 2.32 16.58
N ALA A 18 11.85 2.84 17.71
CA ALA A 18 11.01 2.06 18.61
C ALA A 18 9.70 1.77 17.86
N GLN A 19 9.56 0.55 17.37
CA GLN A 19 8.32 0.11 16.77
C GLN A 19 7.23 0.20 17.84
N TYR A 20 6.20 1.01 17.59
CA TYR A 20 5.10 1.16 18.52
C TYR A 20 4.38 -0.19 18.67
N LYS A 21 4.41 -0.76 19.85
CA LYS A 21 3.65 -1.97 20.18
C LYS A 21 2.33 -1.56 20.82
N SER A 22 1.22 -1.90 20.17
CA SER A 22 -0.12 -1.65 20.69
C SER A 22 -0.30 -2.36 22.05
N GLN A 23 -0.89 -1.65 23.00
CA GLN A 23 -1.26 -2.24 24.29
C GLN A 23 -2.66 -2.90 24.26
N VAL A 24 -3.42 -2.66 23.18
CA VAL A 24 -4.78 -3.17 23.02
C VAL A 24 -4.79 -4.48 22.26
N TRP A 25 -3.97 -4.55 21.20
CA TRP A 25 -3.89 -5.71 20.34
C TRP A 25 -2.48 -5.89 19.81
N SER A 26 -1.96 -7.11 19.92
CA SER A 26 -0.74 -7.55 19.27
C SER A 26 -0.98 -8.93 18.66
N PRO A 27 -0.89 -9.10 17.36
CA PRO A 27 -1.07 -10.42 16.75
C PRO A 27 0.13 -11.33 17.05
N ASP A 28 1.34 -10.79 17.12
CA ASP A 28 2.58 -11.53 17.32
C ASP A 28 2.80 -11.81 18.82
N ASN A 29 2.88 -13.10 19.18
CA ASN A 29 3.15 -13.56 20.53
C ASN A 29 4.65 -13.54 20.89
N GLY A 30 5.54 -13.36 19.90
CA GLY A 30 6.99 -13.33 20.08
C GLY A 30 7.65 -14.70 20.28
N ASP A 31 6.91 -15.78 20.10
CA ASP A 31 7.35 -17.18 20.25
C ASP A 31 7.23 -17.99 18.95
N GLY A 32 6.93 -17.32 17.83
CA GLY A 32 6.69 -17.95 16.52
C GLY A 32 5.22 -18.32 16.29
N THR A 33 4.33 -17.95 17.22
CA THR A 33 2.87 -18.08 17.05
C THR A 33 2.20 -16.72 16.93
N TYR A 34 0.99 -16.70 16.39
CA TYR A 34 0.23 -15.46 16.24
C TYR A 34 -1.27 -15.65 16.50
N ASN A 35 -1.95 -14.56 16.73
CA ASN A 35 -3.40 -14.47 16.97
C ASN A 35 -4.10 -13.81 15.78
N ASN A 36 -5.25 -14.32 15.39
CA ASN A 36 -6.14 -13.66 14.45
C ASN A 36 -7.10 -12.70 15.16
N PRO A 37 -7.45 -11.57 14.50
CA PRO A 37 -6.95 -11.11 13.20
C PRO A 37 -5.51 -10.57 13.34
N VAL A 38 -4.68 -10.79 12.32
CA VAL A 38 -3.30 -10.22 12.29
C VAL A 38 -3.33 -8.69 12.18
N ILE A 39 -4.40 -8.13 11.63
CA ILE A 39 -4.68 -6.70 11.60
C ILE A 39 -6.05 -6.48 12.25
N ASN A 40 -6.08 -5.77 13.38
CA ASN A 40 -7.33 -5.41 14.04
C ASN A 40 -7.84 -4.05 13.54
N ALA A 41 -8.12 -3.99 12.25
CA ALA A 41 -8.64 -2.82 11.53
C ALA A 41 -9.44 -3.28 10.31
N ASP A 42 -10.22 -2.36 9.74
CA ASP A 42 -11.01 -2.63 8.54
C ASP A 42 -10.15 -2.45 7.27
N TYR A 43 -9.72 -3.58 6.72
CA TYR A 43 -9.04 -3.69 5.42
C TYR A 43 -9.79 -4.72 4.58
N SER A 44 -10.88 -4.27 3.97
CA SER A 44 -11.74 -5.11 3.11
C SER A 44 -11.03 -5.47 1.82
N ASP A 45 -11.30 -6.68 1.30
CA ASP A 45 -10.80 -7.18 0.03
C ASP A 45 -9.27 -7.01 -0.12
N PRO A 46 -8.48 -7.45 0.86
CA PRO A 46 -7.04 -7.27 0.81
C PRO A 46 -6.40 -8.15 -0.25
N ASP A 47 -5.42 -7.60 -0.97
CA ASP A 47 -4.56 -8.35 -1.87
C ASP A 47 -3.09 -8.09 -1.55
N VAL A 48 -2.26 -9.13 -1.66
CA VAL A 48 -0.85 -9.11 -1.25
C VAL A 48 0.05 -9.55 -2.40
N CYS A 49 1.14 -8.86 -2.61
CA CYS A 49 2.21 -9.34 -3.48
C CYS A 49 3.55 -9.46 -2.72
N VAL A 50 4.41 -10.31 -3.26
CA VAL A 50 5.79 -10.48 -2.79
C VAL A 50 6.69 -9.52 -3.57
N GLY A 51 7.57 -8.81 -2.87
CA GLY A 51 8.60 -7.97 -3.47
C GLY A 51 9.75 -8.78 -4.09
N PRO A 52 10.67 -8.11 -4.80
CA PRO A 52 11.75 -8.78 -5.54
C PRO A 52 12.74 -9.53 -4.67
N SER A 53 12.87 -9.17 -3.40
CA SER A 53 13.73 -9.88 -2.44
C SER A 53 13.19 -11.26 -2.05
N GLY A 54 11.87 -11.47 -2.20
CA GLY A 54 11.17 -12.64 -1.66
C GLY A 54 10.89 -12.57 -0.15
N GLU A 55 11.31 -11.49 0.51
CA GLU A 55 11.22 -11.31 1.98
C GLU A 55 10.29 -10.16 2.36
N ASP A 56 9.91 -9.31 1.41
CA ASP A 56 9.03 -8.18 1.63
C ASP A 56 7.66 -8.48 1.03
N TYR A 57 6.60 -8.23 1.80
CA TYR A 57 5.21 -8.38 1.41
C TYR A 57 4.55 -7.01 1.42
N TYR A 58 3.84 -6.70 0.34
CA TYR A 58 3.08 -5.46 0.24
C TYR A 58 1.61 -5.78 0.04
N MET A 59 0.76 -5.13 0.83
CA MET A 59 -0.68 -5.31 0.80
C MET A 59 -1.36 -3.99 0.46
N THR A 60 -2.43 -4.08 -0.32
CA THR A 60 -3.41 -3.00 -0.49
C THR A 60 -4.80 -3.54 -0.17
N ALA A 61 -5.76 -2.63 0.01
CA ALA A 61 -7.14 -2.99 0.32
C ALA A 61 -8.12 -1.95 -0.23
N SER A 62 -9.40 -2.27 -0.21
CA SER A 62 -10.49 -1.35 -0.52
C SER A 62 -10.43 -0.09 0.35
N SER A 63 -10.83 1.03 -0.22
CA SER A 63 -10.94 2.32 0.46
C SER A 63 -12.24 3.02 0.01
N PHE A 64 -13.37 2.48 0.48
CA PHE A 64 -14.70 2.87 0.02
C PHE A 64 -15.07 4.32 0.37
N GLN A 65 -14.62 4.79 1.54
CA GLN A 65 -15.10 6.01 2.17
C GLN A 65 -14.02 7.07 2.33
N CYS A 66 -12.76 6.70 2.17
CA CYS A 66 -11.64 7.52 2.64
C CYS A 66 -10.67 7.88 1.53
N THR A 67 -10.16 9.10 1.60
CA THR A 67 -8.95 9.54 0.90
C THR A 67 -7.93 10.03 1.94
N PRO A 68 -6.64 9.76 1.73
CA PRO A 68 -6.06 9.04 0.60
C PRO A 68 -6.54 7.58 0.54
N GLY A 69 -6.66 7.06 -0.68
CA GLY A 69 -7.11 5.69 -0.96
C GLY A 69 -5.95 4.75 -1.30
N LEU A 70 -6.27 3.46 -1.47
CA LEU A 70 -5.29 2.42 -1.74
C LEU A 70 -4.18 2.41 -0.68
N PRO A 71 -4.47 2.07 0.58
CA PRO A 71 -3.46 1.97 1.61
C PRO A 71 -2.40 0.96 1.20
N ILE A 72 -1.13 1.26 1.48
CA ILE A 72 -0.01 0.35 1.26
C ILE A 72 0.54 -0.04 2.60
N LEU A 73 0.43 -1.33 2.91
CA LEU A 73 1.00 -1.93 4.09
C LEU A 73 2.19 -2.80 3.70
N HIS A 74 3.18 -2.83 4.56
CA HIS A 74 4.38 -3.64 4.42
C HIS A 74 4.51 -4.63 5.58
N SER A 75 4.99 -5.82 5.29
CA SER A 75 5.34 -6.84 6.29
C SER A 75 6.52 -7.68 5.79
N ARG A 76 7.23 -8.31 6.73
CA ARG A 76 8.25 -9.33 6.43
C ARG A 76 7.86 -10.74 6.88
N ASP A 77 6.74 -10.88 7.55
CA ASP A 77 6.32 -12.13 8.18
C ASP A 77 4.81 -12.43 8.02
N LEU A 78 4.06 -11.53 7.34
CA LEU A 78 2.61 -11.59 7.16
C LEU A 78 1.79 -11.45 8.47
N VAL A 79 2.45 -11.18 9.58
CA VAL A 79 1.86 -11.01 10.91
C VAL A 79 1.97 -9.57 11.38
N ASN A 80 3.18 -9.01 11.27
CA ASN A 80 3.46 -7.63 11.66
C ASN A 80 3.36 -6.73 10.43
N TRP A 81 2.32 -5.90 10.38
CA TRP A 81 2.05 -4.99 9.27
C TRP A 81 2.18 -3.54 9.70
N GLU A 82 2.78 -2.72 8.83
CA GLU A 82 2.87 -1.27 9.00
C GLU A 82 2.36 -0.54 7.76
N ILE A 83 1.67 0.58 7.93
CA ILE A 83 1.27 1.45 6.82
C ILE A 83 2.51 2.22 6.39
N VAL A 84 2.92 2.04 5.14
CA VAL A 84 4.08 2.73 4.54
C VAL A 84 3.67 3.83 3.57
N GLY A 85 2.42 3.89 3.15
CA GLY A 85 1.94 4.93 2.24
C GLY A 85 0.52 4.70 1.74
N TYR A 86 0.18 5.48 0.72
CA TYR A 86 -1.09 5.38 -0.01
C TYR A 86 -0.82 5.60 -1.49
N ALA A 87 -1.33 4.70 -2.33
CA ALA A 87 -1.09 4.77 -3.76
C ALA A 87 -1.99 5.79 -4.48
N LEU A 88 -3.07 6.22 -3.85
CA LEU A 88 -4.02 7.17 -4.44
C LEU A 88 -4.26 8.33 -3.47
N LYS A 89 -3.66 9.48 -3.74
CA LYS A 89 -3.78 10.67 -2.89
C LYS A 89 -5.18 11.26 -2.91
N SER A 90 -5.86 11.15 -4.06
CA SER A 90 -7.20 11.67 -4.28
C SER A 90 -7.89 10.89 -5.39
N LEU A 91 -9.21 10.72 -5.30
CA LEU A 91 -10.04 10.16 -6.38
C LEU A 91 -10.21 11.13 -7.57
N TYR A 92 -9.54 12.27 -7.54
CA TYR A 92 -9.63 13.34 -8.54
C TYR A 92 -8.35 13.53 -9.35
N GLU A 93 -7.43 12.56 -9.28
CA GLU A 93 -6.17 12.60 -10.01
C GLU A 93 -6.22 11.79 -11.29
N GLY A 94 -5.40 12.18 -12.26
CA GLY A 94 -5.26 11.47 -13.52
C GLY A 94 -6.58 11.31 -14.26
N ASP A 95 -6.88 10.07 -14.65
CA ASP A 95 -8.08 9.71 -15.39
C ASP A 95 -9.29 9.36 -14.51
N CYS A 96 -9.17 9.43 -13.19
CA CYS A 96 -10.28 9.15 -12.29
C CYS A 96 -11.46 10.09 -12.56
N LYS A 97 -12.62 9.51 -12.84
CA LYS A 97 -13.84 10.24 -13.26
C LYS A 97 -14.73 10.71 -12.11
N LEU A 98 -14.38 10.42 -10.87
CA LEU A 98 -15.13 10.86 -9.71
C LEU A 98 -15.18 12.40 -9.56
N THR A 99 -14.31 13.11 -10.29
CA THR A 99 -14.40 14.58 -10.43
C THR A 99 -15.74 15.07 -11.00
N GLU A 100 -16.44 14.25 -11.78
CA GLU A 100 -17.70 14.62 -12.40
C GLU A 100 -18.86 14.67 -11.37
N HIS A 101 -18.63 14.17 -10.15
CA HIS A 101 -19.65 14.02 -9.12
C HIS A 101 -19.41 14.87 -7.86
N PHE A 102 -18.62 15.94 -7.93
CA PHE A 102 -18.32 16.81 -6.79
C PHE A 102 -19.54 17.37 -6.05
N SER A 103 -20.68 17.47 -6.71
CA SER A 103 -21.92 17.92 -6.11
C SER A 103 -22.72 16.82 -5.40
N GLN A 104 -22.25 15.57 -5.45
CA GLN A 104 -22.95 14.41 -4.90
C GLN A 104 -22.12 13.75 -3.80
N VAL A 105 -22.80 13.26 -2.78
CA VAL A 105 -22.16 12.44 -1.73
C VAL A 105 -21.72 11.11 -2.33
N GLN A 106 -20.45 10.76 -2.16
CA GLN A 106 -19.81 9.58 -2.74
C GLN A 106 -19.55 8.48 -1.69
N HIS A 107 -20.44 8.33 -0.71
CA HIS A 107 -20.32 7.24 0.26
C HIS A 107 -20.32 5.87 -0.43
N GLY A 108 -19.29 5.07 -0.13
CA GLY A 108 -19.13 3.74 -0.70
C GLY A 108 -18.59 3.71 -2.13
N ASN A 109 -18.41 4.84 -2.78
CA ASN A 109 -17.98 4.93 -4.18
C ASN A 109 -16.47 5.21 -4.33
N GLY A 110 -15.67 4.89 -3.35
CA GLY A 110 -14.21 4.97 -3.43
C GLY A 110 -13.61 3.85 -4.27
N VAL A 111 -12.49 3.32 -3.83
CA VAL A 111 -11.82 2.19 -4.50
C VAL A 111 -12.34 0.87 -3.96
N TRP A 112 -12.75 -0.03 -4.85
CA TRP A 112 -13.25 -1.37 -4.54
C TRP A 112 -12.24 -2.43 -4.95
N ALA A 113 -12.06 -3.45 -4.12
CA ALA A 113 -11.30 -4.68 -4.36
C ALA A 113 -10.09 -4.51 -5.30
N PRO A 114 -9.07 -3.76 -4.89
CA PRO A 114 -7.86 -3.57 -5.70
C PRO A 114 -7.04 -4.85 -5.72
N SER A 115 -6.20 -5.00 -6.75
CA SER A 115 -5.19 -6.05 -6.79
C SER A 115 -3.80 -5.46 -7.00
N ILE A 116 -2.81 -5.95 -6.23
CA ILE A 116 -1.42 -5.52 -6.32
C ILE A 116 -0.54 -6.61 -6.91
N ARG A 117 0.35 -6.26 -7.85
CA ARG A 117 1.31 -7.18 -8.47
C ARG A 117 2.66 -6.51 -8.64
N TYR A 118 3.71 -7.30 -8.46
CA TYR A 118 5.07 -6.92 -8.84
C TYR A 118 5.42 -7.57 -10.19
N HIS A 119 5.86 -6.76 -11.14
CA HIS A 119 6.26 -7.24 -12.47
C HIS A 119 7.35 -6.36 -13.07
N GLN A 120 8.43 -6.96 -13.58
CA GLN A 120 9.51 -6.29 -14.30
C GLN A 120 10.08 -5.03 -13.61
N GLY A 121 10.23 -5.08 -12.29
CA GLY A 121 10.84 -3.99 -11.53
C GLY A 121 9.87 -2.90 -11.05
N GLU A 122 8.59 -3.06 -11.29
CA GLU A 122 7.56 -2.11 -10.86
C GLU A 122 6.41 -2.83 -10.15
N TYR A 123 5.75 -2.11 -9.24
CA TYR A 123 4.50 -2.53 -8.60
C TYR A 123 3.33 -1.88 -9.33
N TYR A 124 2.28 -2.64 -9.52
CA TYR A 124 1.06 -2.23 -10.19
C TYR A 124 -0.12 -2.50 -9.27
N ILE A 125 -1.03 -1.54 -9.16
CA ILE A 125 -2.33 -1.75 -8.53
C ILE A 125 -3.40 -1.48 -9.57
N TYR A 126 -4.33 -2.43 -9.72
CA TYR A 126 -5.50 -2.30 -10.56
C TYR A 126 -6.75 -2.33 -9.70
N TRP A 127 -7.76 -1.56 -10.09
CA TRP A 127 -9.09 -1.64 -9.49
C TRP A 127 -10.16 -1.40 -10.54
N GLY A 128 -11.34 -1.99 -10.31
CA GLY A 128 -12.53 -1.75 -11.10
C GLY A 128 -13.36 -0.63 -10.51
N ASP A 129 -13.87 0.22 -11.37
CA ASP A 129 -14.93 1.18 -11.08
C ASP A 129 -16.16 0.76 -11.89
N PRO A 130 -17.29 0.40 -11.24
CA PRO A 130 -18.45 -0.16 -11.93
C PRO A 130 -19.11 0.80 -12.92
N ASP A 131 -18.87 2.10 -12.78
CA ASP A 131 -19.47 3.11 -13.64
C ASP A 131 -18.54 3.60 -14.75
N HIS A 132 -17.22 3.50 -14.59
CA HIS A 132 -16.26 4.14 -15.47
C HIS A 132 -15.26 3.18 -16.13
N GLY A 133 -14.81 2.12 -15.45
CA GLY A 133 -13.87 1.18 -16.03
C GLY A 133 -12.82 0.60 -15.09
N VAL A 134 -11.72 0.14 -15.66
CA VAL A 134 -10.57 -0.37 -14.91
C VAL A 134 -9.47 0.68 -14.89
N TYR A 135 -8.98 0.96 -13.69
CA TYR A 135 -7.91 1.91 -13.46
C TYR A 135 -6.63 1.20 -13.00
N MET A 136 -5.51 1.88 -13.17
CA MET A 136 -4.20 1.40 -12.77
C MET A 136 -3.34 2.54 -12.27
N VAL A 137 -2.56 2.26 -11.22
CA VAL A 137 -1.42 3.05 -10.78
C VAL A 137 -0.19 2.17 -10.68
N LYS A 138 1.01 2.75 -10.78
CA LYS A 138 2.26 2.00 -10.65
C LYS A 138 3.36 2.81 -9.98
N THR A 139 4.35 2.11 -9.45
CA THR A 139 5.57 2.68 -8.86
C THR A 139 6.72 1.67 -8.87
N LYS A 140 7.93 2.16 -8.71
CA LYS A 140 9.11 1.32 -8.41
C LYS A 140 9.35 1.13 -6.90
N ASP A 141 8.80 2.02 -6.10
CA ASP A 141 8.92 2.00 -4.63
C ASP A 141 7.53 2.11 -3.99
N PRO A 142 7.00 1.01 -3.42
CA PRO A 142 5.67 1.01 -2.83
C PRO A 142 5.50 1.97 -1.65
N ALA A 143 6.59 2.27 -0.93
CA ALA A 143 6.59 3.25 0.17
C ALA A 143 6.77 4.70 -0.31
N GLY A 144 7.08 4.89 -1.60
CA GLY A 144 7.33 6.18 -2.22
C GLY A 144 6.11 6.75 -2.94
N GLU A 145 6.41 7.52 -3.99
CA GLU A 145 5.38 8.16 -4.81
C GLU A 145 4.87 7.19 -5.88
N TRP A 146 3.56 7.17 -6.04
CA TRP A 146 2.86 6.43 -7.10
C TRP A 146 2.52 7.36 -8.27
N GLU A 147 2.57 6.82 -9.49
CA GLU A 147 2.12 7.55 -10.67
C GLU A 147 0.62 7.86 -10.58
N LYS A 148 0.19 8.87 -11.35
CA LYS A 148 -1.23 9.20 -11.41
C LYS A 148 -2.05 8.07 -12.03
N PRO A 149 -3.30 7.87 -11.57
CA PRO A 149 -4.15 6.83 -12.12
C PRO A 149 -4.43 7.01 -13.60
N VAL A 150 -4.39 5.88 -14.31
CA VAL A 150 -4.71 5.77 -15.74
C VAL A 150 -5.90 4.84 -15.90
N CYS A 151 -6.90 5.24 -16.68
CA CYS A 151 -7.99 4.36 -17.06
C CYS A 151 -7.56 3.45 -18.23
N VAL A 152 -7.29 2.18 -17.92
CA VAL A 152 -6.78 1.21 -18.91
C VAL A 152 -7.88 0.53 -19.71
N ILE A 153 -9.08 0.40 -19.14
CA ILE A 153 -10.26 -0.12 -19.84
C ILE A 153 -11.43 0.79 -19.49
N ARG A 154 -12.08 1.36 -20.49
CA ARG A 154 -13.32 2.14 -20.30
C ARG A 154 -14.55 1.25 -20.44
N GLY A 155 -15.54 1.44 -19.58
CA GLY A 155 -16.78 0.70 -19.62
C GLY A 155 -17.45 0.59 -18.26
N LYS A 156 -18.61 -0.05 -18.22
CA LYS A 156 -19.39 -0.26 -16.98
C LYS A 156 -19.34 -1.72 -16.55
N GLY A 157 -19.55 -1.95 -15.25
CA GLY A 157 -19.69 -3.28 -14.67
C GLY A 157 -18.37 -3.95 -14.31
N TYR A 158 -17.24 -3.25 -14.34
CA TYR A 158 -15.95 -3.79 -13.92
C TYR A 158 -15.80 -3.68 -12.41
N ILE A 159 -15.64 -4.83 -11.77
CA ILE A 159 -15.31 -4.98 -10.33
C ILE A 159 -14.29 -6.11 -10.18
N ASP A 160 -13.61 -6.17 -9.03
CA ASP A 160 -12.74 -7.27 -8.61
C ASP A 160 -11.69 -7.66 -9.67
N THR A 161 -11.04 -6.66 -10.23
CA THR A 161 -10.10 -6.84 -11.34
C THR A 161 -8.77 -7.41 -10.85
N THR A 162 -8.28 -8.47 -11.52
CA THR A 162 -6.98 -9.07 -11.24
C THR A 162 -6.17 -9.18 -12.53
N PRO A 163 -5.01 -8.50 -12.63
CA PRO A 163 -4.14 -8.63 -13.78
C PRO A 163 -3.39 -9.97 -13.74
N THR A 164 -3.21 -10.57 -14.90
CA THR A 164 -2.35 -11.73 -15.10
C THR A 164 -1.23 -11.37 -16.07
N SER A 165 0.01 -11.77 -15.75
CA SER A 165 1.10 -11.71 -16.72
C SER A 165 0.99 -12.92 -17.67
N THR A 166 0.91 -12.66 -18.95
CA THR A 166 1.16 -13.69 -19.97
C THR A 166 2.67 -13.67 -20.27
N THR A 167 3.36 -14.74 -19.90
CA THR A 167 4.74 -14.99 -20.30
C THR A 167 4.81 -15.29 -21.80
#